data_fcb297bc1412de1da5636ca0895eea21
#
_entry.id   fcb297bc1412de1da5636ca0895eea21
#
_cell.length_a   1.000
_cell.length_b   1.000
_cell.length_c   1.000
_cell.angle_alpha   90.00
_cell.angle_beta   90.00
_cell.angle_gamma   90.00
#
_symmetry.space_group_name_H-M   'P 1'
#
loop_
_entity.id
_entity.type
_entity.pdbx_description
1 polymer ?
#
loop_
_entity_poly.entity_id
_entity_poly.type
_entity_poly.pdbx_seq_one_letter_code
_entity_poly.pdbx_strand_id
1 'polypeptide(L)'
;MNLQQLNYFCAIVQKQSYTRASEQLRVTQSTLSHSINELERELNAPLLIRNGRNITLTPFGEMLLQYVEPALSLLSEAQSKLKDMTDPESGMISVSYFSSLNDLVIYAISRYYEEAGKIQPHFRFFSASTTEIEEAISNGTSDLAFTTQIDNPMFGYHTIGYHETVIIVSNRHPLARYKEIHLSQLRNENIITYESRCQIRGYIDQLFRDAGFKPKVIFETTNDNIIFSSVSANFGIALIPKPLGEHASPVKVLRIKDEIPPRPIVLAWRKSRYLSRAADSFANYIIKNTALFDEYLKSTV
;
A
#
# COMPACT_ATOMS: atom_id res chain seq x y z
N MET A 1 -1.96 26.95 20.15
CA MET A 1 -1.73 25.97 19.05
C MET A 1 -0.32 25.43 19.13
N ASN A 2 -0.15 24.10 19.20
CA ASN A 2 1.15 23.44 19.25
C ASN A 2 1.20 22.26 18.28
N LEU A 3 2.42 21.73 18.01
CA LEU A 3 2.63 20.65 17.07
C LEU A 3 1.88 19.36 17.43
N GLN A 4 1.73 19.07 18.72
CA GLN A 4 1.01 17.89 19.18
C GLN A 4 -0.49 17.98 18.85
N GLN A 5 -1.11 19.14 19.08
CA GLN A 5 -2.50 19.40 18.73
C GLN A 5 -2.73 19.25 17.22
N LEU A 6 -1.80 19.76 16.39
CA LEU A 6 -1.87 19.65 14.93
C LEU A 6 -1.73 18.19 14.47
N ASN A 7 -0.82 17.42 15.04
CA ASN A 7 -0.70 15.99 14.77
C ASN A 7 -1.98 15.21 15.15
N TYR A 8 -2.58 15.55 16.31
CA TYR A 8 -3.83 14.94 16.75
C TYR A 8 -4.99 15.26 15.80
N PHE A 9 -5.07 16.51 15.37
CA PHE A 9 -6.06 16.95 14.39
C PHE A 9 -5.94 16.12 13.08
N CYS A 10 -4.76 16.06 12.48
CA CYS A 10 -4.53 15.28 11.25
C CYS A 10 -4.87 13.80 11.43
N ALA A 11 -4.46 13.18 12.55
CA ALA A 11 -4.74 11.76 12.81
C ALA A 11 -6.26 11.49 12.94
N ILE A 12 -7.02 12.38 13.57
CA ILE A 12 -8.47 12.23 13.69
C ILE A 12 -9.14 12.39 12.32
N VAL A 13 -8.70 13.34 11.51
CA VAL A 13 -9.20 13.53 10.15
C VAL A 13 -8.95 12.29 9.29
N GLN A 14 -7.73 11.76 9.29
CA GLN A 14 -7.35 10.56 8.53
C GLN A 14 -8.16 9.32 8.95
N LYS A 15 -8.37 9.13 10.26
CA LYS A 15 -9.10 7.95 10.77
C LYS A 15 -10.61 8.15 10.83
N GLN A 16 -11.10 9.37 10.66
CA GLN A 16 -12.50 9.73 10.82
C GLN A 16 -13.10 9.23 12.15
N SER A 17 -12.26 9.05 13.17
CA SER A 17 -12.63 8.43 14.45
C SER A 17 -11.62 8.78 15.54
N TYR A 18 -12.11 9.33 16.67
CA TYR A 18 -11.27 9.56 17.84
C TYR A 18 -10.68 8.26 18.42
N THR A 19 -11.44 7.18 18.43
CA THR A 19 -10.98 5.90 18.98
C THR A 19 -9.83 5.34 18.13
N ARG A 20 -9.99 5.26 16.82
CA ARG A 20 -8.93 4.76 15.92
C ARG A 20 -7.68 5.66 15.93
N ALA A 21 -7.88 6.98 16.00
CA ALA A 21 -6.76 7.92 16.12
C ALA A 21 -6.03 7.76 17.45
N SER A 22 -6.74 7.57 18.56
CA SER A 22 -6.14 7.37 19.88
C SER A 22 -5.33 6.08 19.97
N GLU A 23 -5.81 4.99 19.37
CA GLU A 23 -5.09 3.72 19.26
C GLU A 23 -3.79 3.89 18.46
N GLN A 24 -3.86 4.55 17.29
CA GLN A 24 -2.68 4.84 16.47
C GLN A 24 -1.63 5.67 17.20
N LEU A 25 -2.07 6.68 17.92
CA LEU A 25 -1.21 7.63 18.63
C LEU A 25 -0.80 7.16 20.03
N ARG A 26 -1.33 5.99 20.48
CA ARG A 26 -1.09 5.41 21.81
C ARG A 26 -1.42 6.38 22.96
N VAL A 27 -2.53 7.10 22.83
CA VAL A 27 -3.06 8.01 23.83
C VAL A 27 -4.52 7.67 24.14
N THR A 28 -5.09 8.27 25.20
CA THR A 28 -6.50 8.05 25.49
C THR A 28 -7.39 8.91 24.58
N GLN A 29 -8.61 8.46 24.28
CA GLN A 29 -9.58 9.25 23.52
C GLN A 29 -9.91 10.59 24.21
N SER A 30 -9.94 10.61 25.56
CA SER A 30 -10.15 11.82 26.35
C SER A 30 -9.05 12.86 26.12
N THR A 31 -7.78 12.41 26.07
CA THR A 31 -6.63 13.26 25.76
C THR A 31 -6.77 13.91 24.39
N LEU A 32 -7.13 13.11 23.35
CA LEU A 32 -7.37 13.66 22.01
C LEU A 32 -8.52 14.66 22.00
N SER A 33 -9.66 14.31 22.60
CA SER A 33 -10.84 15.19 22.63
C SER A 33 -10.54 16.50 23.36
N HIS A 34 -9.86 16.44 24.49
CA HIS A 34 -9.46 17.64 25.23
C HIS A 34 -8.54 18.53 24.39
N SER A 35 -7.52 17.95 23.77
CA SER A 35 -6.53 18.66 22.95
C SER A 35 -7.16 19.36 21.74
N ILE A 36 -8.12 18.70 21.07
CA ILE A 36 -8.85 19.33 19.95
C ILE A 36 -9.76 20.44 20.43
N ASN A 37 -10.49 20.24 21.53
CA ASN A 37 -11.35 21.30 22.08
C ASN A 37 -10.54 22.55 22.50
N GLU A 38 -9.31 22.36 23.02
CA GLU A 38 -8.41 23.48 23.29
C GLU A 38 -7.97 24.19 22.02
N LEU A 39 -7.63 23.43 20.96
CA LEU A 39 -7.27 23.98 19.66
C LEU A 39 -8.41 24.79 19.05
N GLU A 40 -9.63 24.25 19.03
CA GLU A 40 -10.84 24.93 18.55
C GLU A 40 -11.15 26.21 19.35
N ARG A 41 -10.98 26.14 20.67
CA ARG A 41 -11.18 27.32 21.56
C ARG A 41 -10.14 28.39 21.27
N GLU A 42 -8.87 28.04 21.10
CA GLU A 42 -7.78 28.99 20.80
C GLU A 42 -7.99 29.65 19.43
N LEU A 43 -8.43 28.88 18.43
CA LEU A 43 -8.71 29.38 17.08
C LEU A 43 -10.09 30.06 16.98
N ASN A 44 -10.91 29.95 18.01
CA ASN A 44 -12.29 30.42 18.03
C ASN A 44 -13.11 29.90 16.83
N ALA A 45 -12.85 28.69 16.40
CA ALA A 45 -13.48 28.05 15.25
C ALA A 45 -13.64 26.54 15.46
N PRO A 46 -14.81 25.94 15.22
CA PRO A 46 -14.98 24.51 15.22
C PRO A 46 -14.30 23.92 14.00
N LEU A 47 -13.46 22.90 14.18
CA LEU A 47 -12.70 22.24 13.11
C LEU A 47 -13.34 20.92 12.69
N LEU A 48 -14.00 20.23 13.62
CA LEU A 48 -14.55 18.90 13.44
C LEU A 48 -16.05 18.83 13.75
N ILE A 49 -16.80 18.05 12.97
CA ILE A 49 -18.21 17.76 13.19
C ILE A 49 -18.35 16.28 13.53
N ARG A 50 -19.10 15.96 14.58
CA ARG A 50 -19.47 14.58 14.92
C ARG A 50 -20.79 14.20 14.26
N ASN A 51 -20.75 13.30 13.30
CA ASN A 51 -21.92 12.73 12.65
C ASN A 51 -22.10 11.27 13.10
N GLY A 52 -22.72 11.08 14.27
CA GLY A 52 -22.84 9.76 14.88
C GLY A 52 -21.49 9.17 15.26
N ARG A 53 -21.08 8.10 14.55
CA ARG A 53 -19.77 7.45 14.75
C ARG A 53 -18.64 8.02 13.88
N ASN A 54 -18.97 8.83 12.88
CA ASN A 54 -18.01 9.40 11.94
C ASN A 54 -17.67 10.84 12.32
N ILE A 55 -16.43 11.23 12.00
CA ILE A 55 -15.92 12.59 12.15
C ILE A 55 -15.70 13.16 10.76
N THR A 56 -16.20 14.38 10.54
CA THR A 56 -15.99 15.13 9.29
C THR A 56 -15.40 16.50 9.60
N LEU A 57 -14.76 17.12 8.62
CA LEU A 57 -14.25 18.48 8.74
C LEU A 57 -15.37 19.51 8.63
N THR A 58 -15.19 20.63 9.31
CA THR A 58 -15.90 21.88 9.00
C THR A 58 -15.18 22.62 7.88
N PRO A 59 -15.76 23.65 7.24
CA PRO A 59 -15.01 24.52 6.32
C PRO A 59 -13.75 25.14 6.95
N PHE A 60 -13.77 25.44 8.26
CA PHE A 60 -12.58 25.91 9.00
C PHE A 60 -11.53 24.81 9.13
N GLY A 61 -11.97 23.58 9.40
CA GLY A 61 -11.10 22.41 9.47
C GLY A 61 -10.45 22.10 8.13
N GLU A 62 -11.20 22.16 7.03
CA GLU A 62 -10.67 21.98 5.67
C GLU A 62 -9.60 23.03 5.34
N MET A 63 -9.89 24.29 5.63
CA MET A 63 -8.92 25.38 5.45
C MET A 63 -7.66 25.15 6.30
N LEU A 64 -7.81 24.82 7.58
CA LEU A 64 -6.67 24.58 8.46
C LEU A 64 -5.81 23.40 7.98
N LEU A 65 -6.44 22.31 7.56
CA LEU A 65 -5.76 21.09 7.09
C LEU A 65 -4.82 21.38 5.93
N GLN A 66 -5.23 22.21 4.96
CA GLN A 66 -4.42 22.60 3.81
C GLN A 66 -3.09 23.27 4.18
N TYR A 67 -3.01 23.90 5.35
CA TYR A 67 -1.76 24.51 5.84
C TYR A 67 -1.00 23.61 6.82
N VAL A 68 -1.73 22.84 7.64
CA VAL A 68 -1.12 22.01 8.68
C VAL A 68 -0.36 20.83 8.09
N GLU A 69 -0.92 20.12 7.12
CA GLU A 69 -0.25 18.97 6.51
C GLU A 69 1.11 19.35 5.86
N PRO A 70 1.19 20.40 5.02
CA PRO A 70 2.49 20.84 4.49
C PRO A 70 3.47 21.29 5.58
N ALA A 71 3.01 21.97 6.61
CA ALA A 71 3.87 22.44 7.70
C ALA A 71 4.47 21.26 8.50
N LEU A 72 3.67 20.28 8.86
CA LEU A 72 4.14 19.06 9.53
C LEU A 72 5.10 18.25 8.64
N SER A 73 4.83 18.21 7.33
CA SER A 73 5.72 17.58 6.35
C SER A 73 7.08 18.27 6.28
N LEU A 74 7.14 19.60 6.24
CA LEU A 74 8.38 20.38 6.25
C LEU A 74 9.21 20.17 7.52
N LEU A 75 8.54 20.11 8.67
CA LEU A 75 9.23 19.83 9.94
C LEU A 75 9.83 18.43 9.97
N SER A 76 9.08 17.43 9.47
CA SER A 76 9.58 16.06 9.33
C SER A 76 10.77 15.98 8.36
N GLU A 77 10.73 16.74 7.26
CA GLU A 77 11.85 16.86 6.32
C GLU A 77 13.10 17.47 6.98
N ALA A 78 12.92 18.55 7.75
CA ALA A 78 14.02 19.17 8.47
C ALA A 78 14.66 18.21 9.48
N GLN A 79 13.85 17.43 10.20
CA GLN A 79 14.37 16.41 11.12
C GLN A 79 15.16 15.32 10.37
N SER A 80 14.69 14.88 9.20
CA SER A 80 15.41 13.91 8.36
C SER A 80 16.74 14.46 7.87
N LYS A 81 16.78 15.70 7.37
CA LYS A 81 18.01 16.37 6.95
C LYS A 81 19.03 16.50 8.09
N LEU A 82 18.58 16.91 9.28
CA LEU A 82 19.44 17.01 10.45
C LEU A 82 20.02 15.64 10.84
N LYS A 83 19.21 14.61 10.79
CA LYS A 83 19.66 13.24 11.06
C LYS A 83 20.72 12.79 10.06
N ASP A 84 20.51 13.03 8.76
CA ASP A 84 21.49 12.68 7.73
C ASP A 84 22.83 13.46 7.89
N MET A 85 22.77 14.69 8.43
CA MET A 85 23.97 15.47 8.71
C MET A 85 24.74 14.97 9.94
N THR A 86 24.03 14.41 10.93
CA THR A 86 24.62 13.96 12.20
C THR A 86 25.04 12.50 12.17
N ASP A 87 24.39 11.68 11.35
CA ASP A 87 24.66 10.25 11.21
C ASP A 87 24.44 9.77 9.77
N PRO A 88 25.41 10.03 8.87
CA PRO A 88 25.29 9.69 7.45
C PRO A 88 25.29 8.18 7.20
N GLU A 89 25.76 7.37 8.15
CA GLU A 89 25.95 5.93 7.97
C GLU A 89 24.77 5.09 8.47
N SER A 90 23.89 5.63 9.31
CA SER A 90 22.77 4.89 9.92
C SER A 90 21.40 5.29 9.39
N GLY A 91 21.29 5.64 8.11
CA GLY A 91 20.03 6.08 7.51
C GLY A 91 18.90 5.06 7.67
N MET A 92 17.72 5.50 8.11
CA MET A 92 16.50 4.69 8.12
C MET A 92 15.69 4.97 6.87
N ILE A 93 15.23 3.92 6.19
CA ILE A 93 14.37 4.00 5.01
C ILE A 93 13.01 3.42 5.39
N SER A 94 11.96 4.22 5.26
CA SER A 94 10.58 3.77 5.47
C SER A 94 9.96 3.42 4.12
N VAL A 95 9.51 2.17 3.97
CA VAL A 95 8.97 1.63 2.71
C VAL A 95 7.55 1.13 2.93
N SER A 96 6.60 1.64 2.14
CA SER A 96 5.24 1.11 2.06
C SER A 96 5.07 0.25 0.82
N TYR A 97 4.21 -0.79 0.89
CA TYR A 97 4.01 -1.69 -0.24
C TYR A 97 2.72 -2.51 -0.10
N PHE A 98 2.23 -3.05 -1.22
CA PHE A 98 1.16 -4.06 -1.18
C PHE A 98 1.66 -5.39 -0.65
N SER A 99 0.84 -6.11 0.10
CA SER A 99 1.18 -7.43 0.63
C SER A 99 1.65 -8.42 -0.46
N SER A 100 1.08 -8.36 -1.64
CA SER A 100 1.48 -9.17 -2.81
C SER A 100 2.89 -8.88 -3.35
N LEU A 101 3.54 -7.80 -2.90
CA LEU A 101 4.90 -7.42 -3.29
C LEU A 101 5.93 -7.69 -2.18
N ASN A 102 5.55 -8.38 -1.11
CA ASN A 102 6.43 -8.67 0.02
C ASN A 102 7.77 -9.26 -0.43
N ASP A 103 7.73 -10.30 -1.26
CA ASP A 103 8.93 -10.99 -1.71
C ASP A 103 9.79 -10.12 -2.64
N LEU A 104 9.16 -9.29 -3.48
CA LEU A 104 9.89 -8.32 -4.31
C LEU A 104 10.64 -7.30 -3.46
N VAL A 105 9.99 -6.77 -2.41
CA VAL A 105 10.62 -5.79 -1.51
C VAL A 105 11.82 -6.39 -0.80
N ILE A 106 11.67 -7.59 -0.26
CA ILE A 106 12.77 -8.30 0.41
C ILE A 106 13.89 -8.65 -0.58
N TYR A 107 13.54 -9.11 -1.78
CA TYR A 107 14.51 -9.35 -2.85
C TYR A 107 15.29 -8.07 -3.20
N ALA A 108 14.61 -6.95 -3.37
CA ALA A 108 15.23 -5.67 -3.69
C ALA A 108 16.24 -5.22 -2.61
N ILE A 109 15.89 -5.40 -1.34
CA ILE A 109 16.78 -5.07 -0.23
C ILE A 109 17.98 -6.01 -0.14
N SER A 110 17.76 -7.31 -0.34
CA SER A 110 18.84 -8.30 -0.36
C SER A 110 19.86 -7.93 -1.43
N ARG A 111 19.40 -7.66 -2.65
CA ARG A 111 20.27 -7.27 -3.76
C ARG A 111 20.97 -5.93 -3.52
N TYR A 112 20.28 -4.98 -2.92
CA TYR A 112 20.87 -3.69 -2.54
C TYR A 112 21.99 -3.89 -1.49
N TYR A 113 21.79 -4.70 -0.48
CA TYR A 113 22.81 -4.98 0.53
C TYR A 113 24.05 -5.68 -0.02
N GLU A 114 23.89 -6.57 -1.01
CA GLU A 114 25.00 -7.21 -1.70
C GLU A 114 25.89 -6.18 -2.42
N GLU A 115 25.30 -5.12 -3.00
CA GLU A 115 26.02 -4.06 -3.73
C GLU A 115 26.52 -2.94 -2.80
N ALA A 116 25.75 -2.56 -1.79
CA ALA A 116 26.05 -1.45 -0.89
C ALA A 116 27.25 -1.71 0.06
N GLY A 117 27.65 -2.96 0.21
CA GLY A 117 28.83 -3.33 1.02
C GLY A 117 28.59 -3.18 2.54
N LYS A 118 29.48 -2.45 3.25
CA LYS A 118 29.48 -2.40 4.72
C LYS A 118 28.39 -1.52 5.34
N ILE A 119 27.89 -0.52 4.61
CA ILE A 119 26.89 0.44 5.12
C ILE A 119 25.50 -0.06 4.70
N GLN A 120 24.75 -0.56 5.68
CA GLN A 120 23.42 -1.09 5.47
C GLN A 120 22.39 -0.22 6.20
N PRO A 121 21.54 0.54 5.50
CA PRO A 121 20.50 1.31 6.13
C PRO A 121 19.47 0.41 6.83
N HIS A 122 18.84 0.94 7.88
CA HIS A 122 17.72 0.28 8.53
C HIS A 122 16.45 0.48 7.71
N PHE A 123 15.70 -0.60 7.50
CA PHE A 123 14.41 -0.53 6.83
C PHE A 123 13.25 -0.63 7.82
N ARG A 124 12.22 0.18 7.61
CA ARG A 124 10.92 0.08 8.27
C ARG A 124 9.87 -0.20 7.22
N PHE A 125 9.02 -1.20 7.46
CA PHE A 125 8.05 -1.71 6.50
C PHE A 125 6.62 -1.43 6.92
N PHE A 126 5.79 -1.07 5.92
CA PHE A 126 4.35 -0.91 6.07
C PHE A 126 3.65 -1.60 4.91
N SER A 127 3.03 -2.75 5.17
CA SER A 127 2.08 -3.32 4.22
C SER A 127 0.76 -2.58 4.32
N ALA A 128 0.27 -2.04 3.21
CA ALA A 128 -0.86 -1.12 3.20
C ALA A 128 -1.66 -1.19 1.89
N SER A 129 -2.89 -0.70 1.92
CA SER A 129 -3.71 -0.45 0.73
C SER A 129 -3.19 0.74 -0.07
N THR A 130 -3.69 0.93 -1.30
CA THR A 130 -3.29 2.07 -2.16
C THR A 130 -3.51 3.42 -1.48
N THR A 131 -4.67 3.63 -0.85
CA THR A 131 -5.01 4.87 -0.15
C THR A 131 -4.06 5.12 1.02
N GLU A 132 -3.79 4.08 1.82
CA GLU A 132 -2.86 4.18 2.95
C GLU A 132 -1.41 4.44 2.50
N ILE A 133 -0.98 3.86 1.36
CA ILE A 133 0.31 4.14 0.74
C ILE A 133 0.39 5.60 0.30
N GLU A 134 -0.66 6.09 -0.38
CA GLU A 134 -0.75 7.49 -0.82
C GLU A 134 -0.67 8.46 0.37
N GLU A 135 -1.41 8.19 1.44
CA GLU A 135 -1.34 8.93 2.69
C GLU A 135 0.06 8.88 3.31
N ALA A 136 0.67 7.69 3.37
CA ALA A 136 1.99 7.51 3.99
C ALA A 136 3.10 8.27 3.25
N ILE A 137 3.07 8.29 1.90
CA ILE A 137 3.99 9.11 1.10
C ILE A 137 3.69 10.60 1.28
N SER A 138 2.41 10.99 1.27
CA SER A 138 1.99 12.40 1.38
C SER A 138 2.39 13.03 2.70
N ASN A 139 2.19 12.35 3.82
CA ASN A 139 2.54 12.84 5.16
C ASN A 139 3.98 12.50 5.58
N GLY A 140 4.68 11.68 4.76
CA GLY A 140 6.07 11.31 4.96
C GLY A 140 6.35 10.29 6.04
N THR A 141 5.38 9.49 6.40
CA THR A 141 5.59 8.25 7.19
C THR A 141 6.31 7.20 6.36
N SER A 142 6.21 7.28 5.03
CA SER A 142 6.96 6.46 4.08
C SER A 142 7.81 7.35 3.15
N ASP A 143 9.06 6.97 2.96
CA ASP A 143 9.98 7.64 2.03
C ASP A 143 9.74 7.18 0.60
N LEU A 144 9.54 5.87 0.44
CA LEU A 144 9.38 5.18 -0.83
C LEU A 144 8.20 4.20 -0.76
N ALA A 145 7.60 3.88 -1.90
CA ALA A 145 6.57 2.85 -1.97
C ALA A 145 6.73 1.95 -3.19
N PHE A 146 6.51 0.65 -3.00
CA PHE A 146 6.28 -0.30 -4.08
C PHE A 146 4.77 -0.47 -4.26
N THR A 147 4.25 0.05 -5.37
CA THR A 147 2.80 0.17 -5.60
C THR A 147 2.47 0.08 -7.10
N THR A 148 1.23 0.32 -7.46
CA THR A 148 0.84 0.64 -8.83
C THR A 148 0.88 2.16 -9.03
N GLN A 149 0.76 2.60 -10.28
CA GLN A 149 0.71 4.03 -10.57
C GLN A 149 -0.41 4.72 -9.79
N ILE A 150 -0.07 5.80 -9.12
CA ILE A 150 -1.00 6.67 -8.40
C ILE A 150 -1.25 7.90 -9.27
N ASP A 151 -2.51 8.18 -9.58
CA ASP A 151 -2.89 9.36 -10.37
C ASP A 151 -2.92 10.61 -9.48
N ASN A 152 -1.73 11.06 -9.08
CA ASN A 152 -1.55 12.26 -8.27
C ASN A 152 -0.25 12.97 -8.72
N PRO A 153 -0.34 14.23 -9.19
CA PRO A 153 0.80 14.98 -9.73
C PRO A 153 1.91 15.26 -8.72
N MET A 154 1.63 15.16 -7.43
CA MET A 154 2.63 15.35 -6.36
C MET A 154 3.62 14.18 -6.26
N PHE A 155 3.28 13.02 -6.84
CA PHE A 155 4.14 11.84 -6.79
C PHE A 155 5.01 11.71 -8.02
N GLY A 156 6.27 11.36 -7.78
CA GLY A 156 7.16 10.79 -8.77
C GLY A 156 7.03 9.27 -8.73
N TYR A 157 7.21 8.63 -9.85
CA TYR A 157 7.27 7.18 -9.91
C TYR A 157 8.18 6.72 -11.03
N HIS A 158 8.72 5.54 -10.86
CA HIS A 158 9.47 4.82 -11.87
C HIS A 158 8.91 3.40 -11.99
N THR A 159 8.55 2.98 -13.20
CA THR A 159 8.05 1.62 -13.44
C THR A 159 9.20 0.64 -13.32
N ILE A 160 9.08 -0.30 -12.39
CA ILE A 160 10.11 -1.31 -12.10
C ILE A 160 9.82 -2.67 -12.76
N GLY A 161 8.62 -2.84 -13.29
CA GLY A 161 8.21 -4.02 -14.05
C GLY A 161 6.70 -4.20 -14.09
N TYR A 162 6.28 -5.39 -14.53
CA TYR A 162 4.86 -5.73 -14.70
C TYR A 162 4.54 -7.02 -13.97
N HIS A 163 3.52 -6.98 -13.13
CA HIS A 163 3.09 -8.12 -12.34
C HIS A 163 1.92 -8.83 -13.03
N GLU A 164 2.13 -10.10 -13.33
CA GLU A 164 1.11 -10.96 -13.95
C GLU A 164 -0.06 -11.21 -12.98
N THR A 165 -1.27 -11.31 -13.52
CA THR A 165 -2.45 -11.76 -12.77
C THR A 165 -2.74 -13.20 -13.16
N VAL A 166 -3.00 -14.04 -12.16
CA VAL A 166 -3.23 -15.47 -12.34
C VAL A 166 -4.51 -15.92 -11.64
N ILE A 167 -4.95 -17.11 -11.97
CA ILE A 167 -6.04 -17.79 -11.28
C ILE A 167 -5.44 -18.82 -10.33
N ILE A 168 -5.93 -18.87 -9.09
CA ILE A 168 -5.60 -19.95 -8.16
C ILE A 168 -6.82 -20.80 -7.86
N VAL A 169 -6.58 -22.11 -7.86
CA VAL A 169 -7.60 -23.12 -7.55
C VAL A 169 -7.05 -24.15 -6.58
N SER A 170 -7.92 -24.81 -5.80
CA SER A 170 -7.50 -25.96 -4.99
C SER A 170 -6.92 -27.07 -5.88
N ASN A 171 -5.91 -27.79 -5.41
CA ASN A 171 -5.40 -28.98 -6.12
C ASN A 171 -6.49 -30.05 -6.33
N ARG A 172 -7.59 -30.01 -5.56
CA ARG A 172 -8.74 -30.89 -5.69
C ARG A 172 -9.83 -30.39 -6.65
N HIS A 173 -9.67 -29.15 -7.15
CA HIS A 173 -10.67 -28.54 -8.04
C HIS A 173 -10.58 -29.15 -9.47
N PRO A 174 -11.71 -29.35 -10.17
CA PRO A 174 -11.70 -29.89 -11.54
C PRO A 174 -10.81 -29.11 -12.52
N LEU A 175 -10.70 -27.77 -12.32
CA LEU A 175 -9.87 -26.93 -13.16
C LEU A 175 -8.36 -27.10 -12.90
N ALA A 176 -7.94 -27.73 -11.80
CA ALA A 176 -6.52 -27.94 -11.48
C ALA A 176 -5.76 -28.80 -12.51
N ARG A 177 -6.50 -29.56 -13.35
CA ARG A 177 -5.90 -30.35 -14.46
C ARG A 177 -5.37 -29.49 -15.60
N TYR A 178 -5.80 -28.22 -15.70
CA TYR A 178 -5.36 -27.32 -16.75
C TYR A 178 -4.11 -26.54 -16.30
N LYS A 179 -3.34 -26.04 -17.27
CA LYS A 179 -2.24 -25.10 -17.04
C LYS A 179 -2.70 -23.66 -17.23
N GLU A 180 -3.70 -23.48 -18.08
CA GLU A 180 -4.25 -22.18 -18.45
C GLU A 180 -5.72 -22.33 -18.84
N ILE A 181 -6.53 -21.31 -18.58
CA ILE A 181 -7.97 -21.30 -18.88
C ILE A 181 -8.40 -19.89 -19.31
N HIS A 182 -9.55 -19.81 -20.01
CA HIS A 182 -10.22 -18.54 -20.25
C HIS A 182 -11.04 -18.11 -19.06
N LEU A 183 -11.13 -16.80 -18.79
CA LEU A 183 -11.94 -16.23 -17.73
C LEU A 183 -13.40 -16.62 -17.82
N SER A 184 -13.94 -16.78 -19.03
CA SER A 184 -15.32 -17.25 -19.26
C SER A 184 -15.65 -18.60 -18.64
N GLN A 185 -14.66 -19.45 -18.41
CA GLN A 185 -14.83 -20.76 -17.74
C GLN A 185 -15.11 -20.63 -16.24
N LEU A 186 -14.90 -19.43 -15.66
CA LEU A 186 -15.19 -19.15 -14.25
C LEU A 186 -16.63 -18.69 -14.01
N ARG A 187 -17.46 -18.58 -15.03
CA ARG A 187 -18.85 -18.03 -14.96
C ARG A 187 -19.70 -18.64 -13.86
N ASN A 188 -19.58 -19.93 -13.64
CA ASN A 188 -20.40 -20.68 -12.68
C ASN A 188 -19.65 -21.02 -11.38
N GLU A 189 -18.42 -20.52 -11.24
CA GLU A 189 -17.60 -20.82 -10.08
C GLU A 189 -17.85 -19.82 -8.93
N ASN A 190 -17.64 -20.30 -7.72
CA ASN A 190 -17.59 -19.41 -6.55
C ASN A 190 -16.29 -18.64 -6.54
N ILE A 191 -16.36 -17.32 -6.43
CA ILE A 191 -15.18 -16.44 -6.46
C ILE A 191 -14.89 -15.91 -5.07
N ILE A 192 -13.61 -16.00 -4.70
CA ILE A 192 -13.00 -15.35 -3.54
C ILE A 192 -12.20 -14.16 -4.08
N THR A 193 -12.39 -12.98 -3.53
CA THR A 193 -11.78 -11.75 -4.08
C THR A 193 -11.39 -10.76 -2.99
N TYR A 194 -10.83 -9.63 -3.42
CA TYR A 194 -10.48 -8.53 -2.52
C TYR A 194 -11.70 -7.67 -2.17
N GLU A 195 -11.65 -7.00 -1.01
CA GLU A 195 -12.63 -5.98 -0.64
C GLU A 195 -12.62 -4.80 -1.62
N SER A 196 -13.75 -4.10 -1.74
CA SER A 196 -13.92 -2.97 -2.67
C SER A 196 -12.95 -1.80 -2.43
N ARG A 197 -12.43 -1.64 -1.21
CA ARG A 197 -11.40 -0.64 -0.89
C ARG A 197 -10.01 -0.96 -1.43
N CYS A 198 -9.76 -2.17 -1.90
CA CYS A 198 -8.51 -2.55 -2.54
C CYS A 198 -8.54 -2.17 -4.02
N GLN A 199 -7.57 -1.39 -4.50
CA GLN A 199 -7.51 -0.97 -5.91
C GLN A 199 -7.52 -2.16 -6.88
N ILE A 200 -6.88 -3.26 -6.50
CA ILE A 200 -6.86 -4.50 -7.32
C ILE A 200 -8.26 -5.06 -7.58
N ARG A 201 -9.23 -4.82 -6.67
CA ARG A 201 -10.59 -5.27 -6.85
C ARG A 201 -11.22 -4.65 -8.10
N GLY A 202 -11.07 -3.34 -8.31
CA GLY A 202 -11.58 -2.67 -9.51
C GLY A 202 -11.01 -3.24 -10.79
N TYR A 203 -9.71 -3.57 -10.79
CA TYR A 203 -9.04 -4.23 -11.91
C TYR A 203 -9.61 -5.64 -12.16
N ILE A 204 -9.75 -6.48 -11.12
CA ILE A 204 -10.31 -7.83 -11.24
C ILE A 204 -11.78 -7.78 -11.72
N ASP A 205 -12.59 -6.89 -11.18
CA ASP A 205 -13.98 -6.70 -11.61
C ASP A 205 -14.07 -6.29 -13.08
N GLN A 206 -13.10 -5.50 -13.58
CA GLN A 206 -13.04 -5.16 -15.00
C GLN A 206 -12.73 -6.39 -15.86
N LEU A 207 -11.79 -7.24 -15.45
CA LEU A 207 -11.50 -8.49 -16.17
C LEU A 207 -12.74 -9.39 -16.30
N PHE A 208 -13.56 -9.50 -15.25
CA PHE A 208 -14.81 -10.26 -15.33
C PHE A 208 -15.86 -9.60 -16.24
N ARG A 209 -15.96 -8.26 -16.22
CA ARG A 209 -16.84 -7.53 -17.15
C ARG A 209 -16.43 -7.75 -18.61
N ASP A 210 -15.14 -7.68 -18.89
CA ASP A 210 -14.59 -7.90 -20.23
C ASP A 210 -14.80 -9.35 -20.70
N ALA A 211 -14.78 -10.32 -19.78
CA ALA A 211 -15.15 -11.71 -20.03
C ALA A 211 -16.68 -11.93 -20.17
N GLY A 212 -17.50 -10.88 -20.03
CA GLY A 212 -18.95 -10.90 -20.29
C GLY A 212 -19.80 -11.53 -19.19
N PHE A 213 -19.36 -11.47 -17.92
CA PHE A 213 -20.19 -11.94 -16.80
C PHE A 213 -19.85 -11.24 -15.47
N LYS A 214 -20.80 -11.33 -14.53
CA LYS A 214 -20.60 -10.92 -13.14
C LYS A 214 -20.24 -12.13 -12.30
N PRO A 215 -19.13 -12.09 -11.53
CA PRO A 215 -18.70 -13.23 -10.70
C PRO A 215 -19.65 -13.46 -9.53
N LYS A 216 -19.79 -14.73 -9.12
CA LYS A 216 -20.49 -15.12 -7.89
C LYS A 216 -19.51 -15.01 -6.73
N VAL A 217 -19.37 -13.83 -6.15
CA VAL A 217 -18.49 -13.58 -5.00
C VAL A 217 -19.09 -14.17 -3.74
N ILE A 218 -18.33 -15.02 -3.03
CA ILE A 218 -18.72 -15.66 -1.77
C ILE A 218 -17.90 -15.17 -0.57
N PHE A 219 -16.66 -14.76 -0.78
CA PHE A 219 -15.78 -14.17 0.24
C PHE A 219 -15.06 -12.94 -0.30
N GLU A 220 -14.91 -11.95 0.56
CA GLU A 220 -14.12 -10.73 0.32
C GLU A 220 -13.17 -10.50 1.49
N THR A 221 -11.90 -10.14 1.18
CA THR A 221 -10.88 -9.88 2.19
C THR A 221 -9.79 -8.94 1.66
N THR A 222 -9.04 -8.31 2.56
CA THR A 222 -7.84 -7.54 2.22
C THR A 222 -6.56 -8.37 2.36
N ASN A 223 -6.66 -9.62 2.82
CA ASN A 223 -5.52 -10.44 3.22
C ASN A 223 -5.30 -11.60 2.25
N ASP A 224 -4.17 -11.58 1.55
CA ASP A 224 -3.78 -12.62 0.59
C ASP A 224 -3.76 -14.03 1.22
N ASN A 225 -3.29 -14.17 2.47
CA ASN A 225 -3.24 -15.46 3.15
C ASN A 225 -4.65 -16.07 3.37
N ILE A 226 -5.67 -15.21 3.61
CA ILE A 226 -7.06 -15.68 3.72
C ILE A 226 -7.55 -16.15 2.36
N ILE A 227 -7.21 -15.45 1.26
CA ILE A 227 -7.54 -15.91 -0.10
C ILE A 227 -6.93 -17.28 -0.34
N PHE A 228 -5.62 -17.44 -0.11
CA PHE A 228 -4.92 -18.72 -0.30
C PHE A 228 -5.53 -19.85 0.52
N SER A 229 -5.77 -19.61 1.82
CA SER A 229 -6.34 -20.62 2.71
C SER A 229 -7.76 -21.05 2.28
N SER A 230 -8.59 -20.08 1.87
CA SER A 230 -9.95 -20.35 1.43
C SER A 230 -10.00 -21.13 0.10
N VAL A 231 -9.12 -20.78 -0.85
CA VAL A 231 -8.96 -21.53 -2.10
C VAL A 231 -8.42 -22.93 -1.83
N SER A 232 -7.41 -23.07 -0.96
CA SER A 232 -6.86 -24.36 -0.55
C SER A 232 -7.94 -25.28 0.06
N ALA A 233 -8.83 -24.71 0.88
CA ALA A 233 -9.99 -25.42 1.45
C ALA A 233 -11.07 -25.76 0.42
N ASN A 234 -10.88 -25.35 -0.84
CA ASN A 234 -11.80 -25.58 -1.96
C ASN A 234 -13.18 -24.90 -1.80
N PHE A 235 -13.20 -23.72 -1.15
CA PHE A 235 -14.43 -22.92 -1.07
C PHE A 235 -14.73 -22.19 -2.37
N GLY A 236 -13.71 -21.89 -3.18
CA GLY A 236 -13.86 -21.20 -4.44
C GLY A 236 -12.52 -20.99 -5.13
N ILE A 237 -12.52 -20.12 -6.12
CA ILE A 237 -11.40 -19.76 -6.99
C ILE A 237 -11.07 -18.28 -6.76
N ALA A 238 -9.82 -17.86 -6.95
CA ALA A 238 -9.47 -16.46 -6.90
C ALA A 238 -8.61 -16.03 -8.10
N LEU A 239 -8.78 -14.77 -8.50
CA LEU A 239 -7.83 -14.03 -9.33
C LEU A 239 -6.96 -13.20 -8.40
N ILE A 240 -5.63 -13.36 -8.53
CA ILE A 240 -4.66 -12.68 -7.68
C ILE A 240 -3.44 -12.26 -8.52
N PRO A 241 -2.62 -11.30 -8.03
CA PRO A 241 -1.28 -11.14 -8.53
C PRO A 241 -0.53 -12.45 -8.40
N LYS A 242 0.26 -12.82 -9.42
CA LYS A 242 1.04 -14.05 -9.41
C LYS A 242 1.91 -14.10 -8.15
N PRO A 243 1.88 -15.19 -7.37
CA PRO A 243 2.75 -15.33 -6.21
C PRO A 243 4.22 -15.22 -6.63
N LEU A 244 4.99 -14.45 -5.87
CA LEU A 244 6.44 -14.33 -6.03
C LEU A 244 7.11 -15.23 -4.98
N GLY A 245 8.23 -15.85 -5.33
CA GLY A 245 8.94 -16.79 -4.46
C GLY A 245 8.30 -18.19 -4.37
N GLU A 246 9.01 -19.11 -3.74
CA GLU A 246 8.54 -20.46 -3.52
C GLU A 246 7.58 -20.50 -2.33
N HIS A 247 6.31 -20.62 -2.61
CA HIS A 247 5.29 -20.88 -1.59
C HIS A 247 4.85 -22.35 -1.68
N ALA A 248 5.13 -23.13 -0.64
CA ALA A 248 4.55 -24.46 -0.47
C ALA A 248 3.02 -24.31 -0.23
N SER A 249 2.27 -24.14 -1.31
CA SER A 249 0.84 -23.90 -1.24
C SER A 249 0.06 -25.09 -1.81
N PRO A 250 -1.00 -25.55 -1.15
CA PRO A 250 -1.89 -26.60 -1.69
C PRO A 250 -2.82 -26.07 -2.79
N VAL A 251 -2.48 -24.98 -3.43
CA VAL A 251 -3.21 -24.41 -4.57
C VAL A 251 -2.44 -24.57 -5.87
N LYS A 252 -3.18 -24.72 -6.96
CA LYS A 252 -2.66 -24.74 -8.32
C LYS A 252 -2.82 -23.35 -8.92
N VAL A 253 -1.72 -22.84 -9.49
CA VAL A 253 -1.70 -21.61 -10.26
C VAL A 253 -2.01 -21.93 -11.73
N LEU A 254 -2.97 -21.20 -12.31
CA LEU A 254 -3.37 -21.32 -13.71
C LEU A 254 -3.16 -19.97 -14.40
N ARG A 255 -2.63 -20.00 -15.64
CA ARG A 255 -2.53 -18.77 -16.44
C ARG A 255 -3.89 -18.40 -17.03
N ILE A 256 -4.08 -17.12 -17.26
CA ILE A 256 -5.23 -16.58 -17.99
C ILE A 256 -4.87 -16.59 -19.47
N LYS A 257 -5.73 -17.21 -20.32
CA LYS A 257 -5.53 -17.26 -21.78
C LYS A 257 -5.95 -15.98 -22.48
N ASP A 258 -6.85 -15.22 -21.83
CA ASP A 258 -7.34 -13.97 -22.39
C ASP A 258 -6.21 -12.92 -22.39
N GLU A 259 -6.18 -12.06 -23.38
CA GLU A 259 -5.33 -10.87 -23.35
C GLU A 259 -5.84 -9.92 -22.26
N ILE A 260 -5.04 -9.73 -21.21
CA ILE A 260 -5.37 -8.84 -20.11
C ILE A 260 -4.34 -7.72 -20.01
N PRO A 261 -4.75 -6.50 -19.60
CA PRO A 261 -3.83 -5.39 -19.41
C PRO A 261 -2.74 -5.73 -18.41
N PRO A 262 -1.45 -5.45 -18.71
CA PRO A 262 -0.40 -5.65 -17.75
C PRO A 262 -0.57 -4.72 -16.55
N ARG A 263 -0.27 -5.21 -15.35
CA ARG A 263 -0.32 -4.43 -14.11
C ARG A 263 1.06 -3.85 -13.80
N PRO A 264 1.30 -2.55 -14.04
CA PRO A 264 2.59 -1.95 -13.76
C PRO A 264 2.83 -1.89 -12.25
N ILE A 265 4.05 -2.25 -11.85
CA ILE A 265 4.56 -2.01 -10.50
C ILE A 265 5.56 -0.87 -10.58
N VAL A 266 5.40 0.08 -9.69
CA VAL A 266 6.24 1.27 -9.65
C VAL A 266 6.89 1.43 -8.29
N LEU A 267 8.08 2.01 -8.28
CA LEU A 267 8.64 2.67 -7.13
C LEU A 267 8.11 4.11 -7.14
N ALA A 268 7.45 4.54 -6.07
CA ALA A 268 6.84 5.87 -5.94
C ALA A 268 7.43 6.65 -4.77
N TRP A 269 7.45 7.99 -4.90
CA TRP A 269 7.92 8.93 -3.87
C TRP A 269 7.24 10.29 -4.02
N ARG A 270 7.34 11.16 -3.02
CA ARG A 270 6.85 12.53 -3.10
C ARG A 270 7.88 13.43 -3.77
N LYS A 271 7.55 14.04 -4.93
CA LYS A 271 8.46 14.89 -5.73
C LYS A 271 9.06 16.05 -4.96
N SER A 272 8.27 16.73 -4.13
CA SER A 272 8.66 17.93 -3.40
C SER A 272 9.31 17.65 -2.05
N ARG A 273 9.50 16.36 -1.69
CA ARG A 273 10.08 15.98 -0.41
C ARG A 273 11.55 15.59 -0.55
N TYR A 274 12.34 16.01 0.42
CA TYR A 274 13.71 15.52 0.59
C TYR A 274 13.68 14.02 0.90
N LEU A 275 14.41 13.24 0.12
CA LEU A 275 14.75 11.87 0.46
C LEU A 275 16.08 11.88 1.22
N SER A 276 16.18 11.08 2.29
CA SER A 276 17.46 10.88 2.96
C SER A 276 18.49 10.29 1.98
N ARG A 277 19.78 10.47 2.25
CA ARG A 277 20.84 9.89 1.40
C ARG A 277 20.66 8.38 1.23
N ALA A 278 20.26 7.69 2.29
CA ALA A 278 19.97 6.25 2.24
C ALA A 278 18.78 5.94 1.33
N ALA A 279 17.66 6.67 1.48
CA ALA A 279 16.46 6.46 0.66
C ALA A 279 16.71 6.81 -0.81
N ASP A 280 17.44 7.89 -1.09
CA ASP A 280 17.83 8.29 -2.45
C ASP A 280 18.76 7.25 -3.09
N SER A 281 19.76 6.76 -2.34
CA SER A 281 20.66 5.69 -2.80
C SER A 281 19.89 4.42 -3.15
N PHE A 282 18.96 3.99 -2.29
CA PHE A 282 18.12 2.81 -2.54
C PHE A 282 17.19 3.02 -3.75
N ALA A 283 16.56 4.19 -3.87
CA ALA A 283 15.71 4.52 -5.02
C ALA A 283 16.51 4.49 -6.33
N ASN A 284 17.69 5.13 -6.35
CA ASN A 284 18.58 5.13 -7.53
C ASN A 284 19.06 3.73 -7.88
N TYR A 285 19.34 2.88 -6.89
CA TYR A 285 19.66 1.47 -7.10
C TYR A 285 18.53 0.72 -7.83
N ILE A 286 17.28 0.86 -7.35
CA ILE A 286 16.11 0.23 -7.97
C ILE A 286 15.93 0.73 -9.42
N ILE A 287 16.02 2.03 -9.63
CA ILE A 287 15.87 2.65 -10.96
C ILE A 287 16.95 2.16 -11.93
N LYS A 288 18.19 2.09 -11.48
CA LYS A 288 19.32 1.62 -12.30
C LYS A 288 19.21 0.13 -12.67
N ASN A 289 18.64 -0.66 -11.77
CA ASN A 289 18.54 -2.12 -11.92
C ASN A 289 17.11 -2.59 -12.28
N THR A 290 16.31 -1.75 -12.94
CA THR A 290 14.92 -2.04 -13.32
C THR A 290 14.75 -3.39 -14.01
N ALA A 291 15.65 -3.76 -14.93
CA ALA A 291 15.59 -5.02 -15.66
C ALA A 291 15.63 -6.25 -14.71
N LEU A 292 16.41 -6.18 -13.63
CA LEU A 292 16.51 -7.24 -12.62
C LEU A 292 15.17 -7.45 -11.90
N PHE A 293 14.47 -6.38 -11.58
CA PHE A 293 13.19 -6.45 -10.88
C PHE A 293 12.04 -6.87 -11.78
N ASP A 294 12.05 -6.42 -13.04
CA ASP A 294 11.08 -6.87 -14.05
C ASP A 294 11.26 -8.38 -14.36
N GLU A 295 12.48 -8.87 -14.40
CA GLU A 295 12.76 -10.30 -14.53
C GLU A 295 12.25 -11.09 -13.32
N TYR A 296 12.49 -10.57 -12.09
CA TYR A 296 11.97 -11.20 -10.88
C TYR A 296 10.44 -11.27 -10.85
N LEU A 297 9.76 -10.20 -11.26
CA LEU A 297 8.29 -10.17 -11.38
C LEU A 297 7.75 -11.17 -12.40
N LYS A 298 8.52 -11.47 -13.45
CA LYS A 298 8.19 -12.44 -14.49
C LYS A 298 8.62 -13.85 -14.13
N SER A 299 9.59 -14.01 -13.21
CA SER A 299 10.12 -15.31 -12.85
C SER A 299 8.99 -16.23 -12.39
N THR A 300 9.05 -17.44 -12.86
CA THR A 300 8.05 -18.48 -12.60
C THR A 300 8.44 -19.21 -11.33
N VAL A 301 7.49 -19.42 -10.46
CA VAL A 301 7.53 -20.52 -9.49
C VAL A 301 7.13 -21.80 -10.19
#